data_e2856da2584122d0d10f1576cfb539f1
#
_entry.id   e2856da2584122d0d10f1576cfb539f1
#
_cell.length_a   1.000
_cell.length_b   1.000
_cell.length_c   1.000
_cell.angle_alpha   90.00
_cell.angle_beta   90.00
_cell.angle_gamma   90.00
#
_symmetry.space_group_name_H-M   'P 1'
#
loop_
_entity.id
_entity.type
_entity.pdbx_description
1 polymer ?
#
loop_
_entity_poly.entity_id
_entity_poly.type
_entity_poly.pdbx_seq_one_letter_code
_entity_poly.pdbx_strand_id
1 'polypeptide(L)'
;LHIGHALNKILKDMVVRSQQMMGSDARYIPGWDCHGLPIEWKIEEKYRKKGKNKDDVPVVDFRQECRKFADGWIDIQREEFKRLGITGNWENPYLTMDFKAERTIAQEFMKFLMNGTLYQGSKPVMWSPVEKTALAEAEVEYHDKESFTIWVKFEVIDNEDTELNGSQVVIWTTTPWTIPSNKAVVFGPDIKYGLYEVISRPDECWANIGDRYILADNLADGVMEKARLDDTMYRRISDITAEKLSTISLKHPLCSAKDANGEWDEIRDFRGADFVTDTEGTGFVHCAPSHGLEEYELYRELGMLPEVITYNVKDDGSFREDLPFFGGKYILSRKGGEGDANKAVIDKLIEVNGLLARGKIKHSYPH
;
A
#
# COMPACT_ATOMS: atom_id res chain seq x y z
N LEU A 1 34.22 4.80 2.45
CA LEU A 1 33.49 6.03 2.81
C LEU A 1 33.04 6.78 1.55
N HIS A 2 31.99 7.56 1.66
CA HIS A 2 31.59 8.55 0.63
C HIS A 2 31.71 9.97 1.19
N ILE A 3 31.57 10.99 0.33
CA ILE A 3 31.78 12.39 0.68
C ILE A 3 30.91 12.87 1.85
N GLY A 4 29.69 12.37 1.98
CA GLY A 4 28.80 12.68 3.11
C GLY A 4 29.37 12.23 4.47
N HIS A 5 29.97 11.05 4.54
CA HIS A 5 30.68 10.60 5.72
C HIS A 5 31.86 11.50 6.06
N ALA A 6 32.67 11.86 5.07
CA ALA A 6 33.82 12.74 5.27
C ALA A 6 33.38 14.12 5.77
N LEU A 7 32.40 14.75 5.12
CA LEU A 7 31.86 16.05 5.52
C LEU A 7 31.33 16.01 6.98
N ASN A 8 30.50 15.04 7.31
CA ASN A 8 29.90 14.91 8.64
C ASN A 8 30.99 14.77 9.73
N LYS A 9 31.96 13.88 9.51
CA LYS A 9 32.98 13.57 10.54
C LYS A 9 34.03 14.68 10.64
N ILE A 10 34.42 15.33 9.54
CA ILE A 10 35.37 16.45 9.57
C ILE A 10 34.75 17.65 10.28
N LEU A 11 33.47 18.00 10.00
CA LEU A 11 32.78 19.08 10.71
C LEU A 11 32.68 18.80 12.21
N LYS A 12 32.37 17.57 12.63
CA LYS A 12 32.36 17.17 14.04
C LYS A 12 33.75 17.31 14.67
N ASP A 13 34.82 16.90 13.97
CA ASP A 13 36.16 17.02 14.45
C ASP A 13 36.59 18.50 14.63
N MET A 14 36.21 19.39 13.69
CA MET A 14 36.45 20.82 13.83
C MET A 14 35.76 21.41 15.06
N VAL A 15 34.51 21.03 15.33
CA VAL A 15 33.78 21.47 16.52
C VAL A 15 34.46 20.96 17.78
N VAL A 16 34.76 19.67 17.86
CA VAL A 16 35.40 19.06 19.04
C VAL A 16 36.74 19.69 19.33
N ARG A 17 37.62 19.82 18.33
CA ARG A 17 38.94 20.45 18.51
C ARG A 17 38.84 21.92 18.93
N SER A 18 37.98 22.70 18.31
CA SER A 18 37.81 24.10 18.66
C SER A 18 37.31 24.27 20.10
N GLN A 19 36.39 23.43 20.57
CA GLN A 19 35.92 23.44 21.95
C GLN A 19 37.03 23.01 22.94
N GLN A 20 37.81 22.03 22.59
CA GLN A 20 39.01 21.63 23.41
C GLN A 20 40.03 22.76 23.51
N MET A 21 40.30 23.47 22.39
CA MET A 21 41.21 24.63 22.38
C MET A 21 40.69 25.77 23.26
N MET A 22 39.37 25.89 23.41
CA MET A 22 38.73 26.87 24.31
C MET A 22 38.64 26.39 25.77
N GLY A 23 39.16 25.22 26.09
CA GLY A 23 39.22 24.67 27.46
C GLY A 23 38.03 23.80 27.84
N SER A 24 37.13 23.47 26.92
CA SER A 24 36.02 22.53 27.19
C SER A 24 36.49 21.07 27.18
N ASP A 25 35.90 20.23 28.04
CA ASP A 25 36.06 18.77 27.96
C ASP A 25 35.18 18.17 26.86
N ALA A 26 35.53 18.46 25.61
CA ALA A 26 34.78 17.99 24.44
C ALA A 26 35.35 16.62 24.01
N ARG A 27 34.63 15.55 24.33
CA ARG A 27 35.01 14.18 23.96
C ARG A 27 34.19 13.72 22.76
N TYR A 28 34.86 13.12 21.78
CA TYR A 28 34.23 12.45 20.67
C TYR A 28 34.30 10.94 20.82
N ILE A 29 33.18 10.28 20.98
CA ILE A 29 33.03 8.83 20.95
C ILE A 29 32.40 8.48 19.61
N PRO A 30 33.14 7.85 18.67
CA PRO A 30 32.55 7.43 17.40
C PRO A 30 31.49 6.35 17.62
N GLY A 31 30.44 6.38 16.79
CA GLY A 31 29.36 5.42 16.85
C GLY A 31 29.01 4.87 15.48
N TRP A 32 28.59 3.61 15.45
CA TRP A 32 28.07 2.95 14.26
C TRP A 32 26.68 2.38 14.53
N ASP A 33 25.80 2.58 13.57
CA ASP A 33 24.57 1.81 13.42
C ASP A 33 24.89 0.53 12.65
N CYS A 34 24.63 -0.61 13.27
CA CYS A 34 25.10 -1.93 12.82
C CYS A 34 23.97 -2.83 12.35
N HIS A 35 22.77 -2.29 12.15
CA HIS A 35 21.58 -3.01 11.77
C HIS A 35 20.95 -2.41 10.51
N GLY A 36 19.98 -3.10 9.94
CA GLY A 36 19.12 -2.60 8.91
C GLY A 36 19.17 -3.38 7.60
N LEU A 37 18.18 -3.12 6.76
CA LEU A 37 17.94 -3.78 5.50
C LEU A 37 19.17 -3.81 4.55
N PRO A 38 19.98 -2.74 4.41
CA PRO A 38 21.16 -2.79 3.54
C PRO A 38 22.18 -3.87 3.90
N ILE A 39 22.36 -4.17 5.20
CA ILE A 39 23.25 -5.23 5.68
C ILE A 39 22.63 -6.60 5.35
N GLU A 40 21.37 -6.79 5.68
CA GLU A 40 20.64 -8.04 5.45
C GLU A 40 20.60 -8.36 3.96
N TRP A 41 20.31 -7.38 3.10
CA TRP A 41 20.30 -7.54 1.65
C TRP A 41 21.66 -7.99 1.09
N LYS A 42 22.78 -7.45 1.61
CA LYS A 42 24.12 -7.87 1.19
C LYS A 42 24.43 -9.33 1.58
N ILE A 43 23.94 -9.78 2.72
CA ILE A 43 24.10 -11.18 3.13
C ILE A 43 23.18 -12.08 2.31
N GLU A 44 21.94 -11.67 2.06
CA GLU A 44 21.03 -12.38 1.16
C GLU A 44 21.62 -12.52 -0.24
N GLU A 45 22.16 -11.43 -0.82
CA GLU A 45 22.83 -11.47 -2.13
C GLU A 45 23.95 -12.50 -2.16
N LYS A 46 24.72 -12.62 -1.07
CA LYS A 46 25.77 -13.63 -0.91
C LYS A 46 25.21 -15.06 -0.93
N TYR A 47 24.05 -15.31 -0.29
CA TYR A 47 23.35 -16.58 -0.33
C TYR A 47 22.80 -16.87 -1.73
N ARG A 48 22.15 -15.91 -2.36
CA ARG A 48 21.59 -15.99 -3.71
C ARG A 48 22.66 -16.34 -4.75
N LYS A 49 23.85 -15.72 -4.67
CA LYS A 49 25.01 -16.05 -5.53
C LYS A 49 25.50 -17.48 -5.35
N LYS A 50 25.24 -18.11 -4.20
CA LYS A 50 25.54 -19.51 -3.92
C LYS A 50 24.40 -20.47 -4.24
N GLY A 51 23.30 -19.98 -4.86
CA GLY A 51 22.12 -20.77 -5.17
C GLY A 51 21.29 -21.16 -3.94
N LYS A 52 21.44 -20.46 -2.82
CA LYS A 52 20.71 -20.70 -1.58
C LYS A 52 19.65 -19.63 -1.35
N ASN A 53 18.52 -20.00 -0.74
CA ASN A 53 17.52 -19.07 -0.26
C ASN A 53 17.84 -18.71 1.21
N LYS A 54 17.74 -17.43 1.57
CA LYS A 54 17.91 -16.96 2.96
C LYS A 54 16.87 -17.57 3.90
N ASP A 55 15.66 -17.83 3.41
CA ASP A 55 14.55 -18.35 4.21
C ASP A 55 14.78 -19.80 4.67
N ASP A 56 15.70 -20.52 4.00
CA ASP A 56 16.13 -21.87 4.39
C ASP A 56 17.26 -21.86 5.43
N VAL A 57 17.79 -20.68 5.78
CA VAL A 57 18.89 -20.53 6.75
C VAL A 57 18.31 -20.27 8.14
N PRO A 58 18.80 -20.94 9.21
CA PRO A 58 18.39 -20.59 10.56
C PRO A 58 18.58 -19.10 10.87
N VAL A 59 17.57 -18.47 11.43
CA VAL A 59 17.55 -17.00 11.68
C VAL A 59 18.76 -16.54 12.50
N VAL A 60 19.19 -17.34 13.48
CA VAL A 60 20.35 -17.02 14.32
C VAL A 60 21.63 -16.98 13.48
N ASP A 61 21.81 -17.94 12.57
CA ASP A 61 23.00 -18.02 11.72
C ASP A 61 23.05 -16.84 10.74
N PHE A 62 21.90 -16.52 10.14
CA PHE A 62 21.77 -15.34 9.26
C PHE A 62 22.12 -14.05 10.00
N ARG A 63 21.56 -13.83 11.20
CA ARG A 63 21.85 -12.66 12.02
C ARG A 63 23.33 -12.58 12.42
N GLN A 64 23.95 -13.70 12.74
CA GLN A 64 25.40 -13.73 13.04
C GLN A 64 26.26 -13.37 11.83
N GLU A 65 25.87 -13.77 10.61
CA GLU A 65 26.57 -13.33 9.41
C GLU A 65 26.41 -11.82 9.18
N CYS A 66 25.22 -11.26 9.44
CA CYS A 66 25.01 -9.81 9.38
C CYS A 66 25.92 -9.06 10.39
N ARG A 67 26.01 -9.55 11.65
CA ARG A 67 26.90 -8.96 12.67
C ARG A 67 28.36 -9.00 12.24
N LYS A 68 28.84 -10.13 11.72
CA LYS A 68 30.23 -10.27 11.21
C LYS A 68 30.52 -9.33 10.04
N PHE A 69 29.53 -9.14 9.17
CA PHE A 69 29.65 -8.22 8.05
C PHE A 69 29.78 -6.78 8.53
N ALA A 70 28.92 -6.35 9.46
CA ALA A 70 28.97 -5.02 10.06
C ALA A 70 30.31 -4.79 10.79
N ASP A 71 30.77 -5.75 11.57
CA ASP A 71 32.04 -5.69 12.31
C ASP A 71 33.25 -5.45 11.40
N GLY A 72 33.32 -6.18 10.29
CA GLY A 72 34.36 -5.95 9.27
C GLY A 72 34.34 -4.54 8.67
N TRP A 73 33.17 -3.94 8.50
CA TRP A 73 33.06 -2.57 7.99
C TRP A 73 33.45 -1.53 9.05
N ILE A 74 33.21 -1.79 10.32
CA ILE A 74 33.65 -0.91 11.42
C ILE A 74 35.18 -0.75 11.38
N ASP A 75 35.91 -1.83 11.23
CA ASP A 75 37.40 -1.78 11.18
C ASP A 75 37.89 -0.99 9.95
N ILE A 76 37.32 -1.26 8.79
CA ILE A 76 37.68 -0.54 7.55
C ILE A 76 37.41 0.97 7.70
N GLN A 77 36.20 1.34 8.12
CA GLN A 77 35.83 2.74 8.26
C GLN A 77 36.59 3.46 9.37
N ARG A 78 36.93 2.78 10.47
CA ARG A 78 37.77 3.31 11.54
C ARG A 78 39.11 3.79 10.97
N GLU A 79 39.76 2.97 10.19
CA GLU A 79 41.07 3.31 9.61
C GLU A 79 40.95 4.43 8.57
N GLU A 80 39.89 4.43 7.79
CA GLU A 80 39.62 5.51 6.85
C GLU A 80 39.36 6.86 7.55
N PHE A 81 38.60 6.89 8.65
CA PHE A 81 38.39 8.08 9.46
C PHE A 81 39.64 8.58 10.17
N LYS A 82 40.47 7.66 10.70
CA LYS A 82 41.80 8.02 11.25
C LYS A 82 42.68 8.65 10.18
N ARG A 83 42.67 8.10 8.95
CA ARG A 83 43.40 8.65 7.81
C ARG A 83 42.94 10.08 7.43
N LEU A 84 41.67 10.40 7.61
CA LEU A 84 41.16 11.76 7.44
C LEU A 84 41.59 12.73 8.56
N GLY A 85 42.31 12.23 9.59
CA GLY A 85 42.79 13.03 10.70
C GLY A 85 41.74 13.28 11.79
N ILE A 86 40.62 12.58 11.78
CA ILE A 86 39.58 12.71 12.77
C ILE A 86 40.03 12.10 14.10
N THR A 87 39.96 12.89 15.18
CA THR A 87 40.29 12.47 16.54
C THR A 87 39.09 11.98 17.29
N GLY A 88 39.27 10.96 18.13
CA GLY A 88 38.20 10.39 18.93
C GLY A 88 38.66 9.15 19.72
N ASN A 89 37.79 8.61 20.55
CA ASN A 89 38.03 7.37 21.28
C ASN A 89 37.71 6.16 20.37
N TRP A 90 38.62 5.87 19.45
CA TRP A 90 38.48 4.80 18.47
C TRP A 90 38.56 3.40 19.06
N GLU A 91 39.14 3.25 20.25
CA GLU A 91 39.32 1.96 20.93
C GLU A 91 38.03 1.51 21.65
N ASN A 92 37.15 2.47 22.02
CA ASN A 92 35.91 2.19 22.72
C ASN A 92 34.73 2.91 22.01
N PRO A 93 34.38 2.51 20.79
CA PRO A 93 33.28 3.11 20.06
C PRO A 93 31.92 2.70 20.66
N TYR A 94 30.88 3.47 20.32
CA TYR A 94 29.51 3.05 20.54
C TYR A 94 29.02 2.21 19.33
N LEU A 95 28.59 0.99 19.59
CA LEU A 95 28.05 0.09 18.57
C LEU A 95 26.61 -0.30 18.92
N THR A 96 25.66 -0.07 18.01
CA THR A 96 24.25 -0.45 18.26
C THR A 96 24.08 -1.97 18.40
N MET A 97 25.00 -2.78 17.83
CA MET A 97 25.02 -4.23 17.97
C MET A 97 25.74 -4.74 19.21
N ASP A 98 26.32 -3.86 20.06
CA ASP A 98 26.90 -4.29 21.34
C ASP A 98 25.78 -4.80 22.25
N PHE A 99 25.97 -5.96 22.87
CA PHE A 99 24.97 -6.56 23.77
C PHE A 99 24.58 -5.65 24.93
N LYS A 100 25.48 -4.77 25.39
CA LYS A 100 25.15 -3.76 26.40
C LYS A 100 24.19 -2.70 25.83
N ALA A 101 24.40 -2.27 24.60
CA ALA A 101 23.53 -1.33 23.91
C ALA A 101 22.16 -1.97 23.63
N GLU A 102 22.13 -3.18 23.06
CA GLU A 102 20.89 -3.93 22.81
C GLU A 102 20.08 -4.15 24.09
N ARG A 103 20.74 -4.50 25.20
CA ARG A 103 20.08 -4.63 26.49
C ARG A 103 19.44 -3.32 26.95
N THR A 104 20.15 -2.21 26.82
CA THR A 104 19.61 -0.89 27.21
C THR A 104 18.43 -0.50 26.35
N ILE A 105 18.51 -0.70 25.03
CA ILE A 105 17.40 -0.45 24.11
C ILE A 105 16.18 -1.28 24.51
N ALA A 106 16.36 -2.58 24.76
CA ALA A 106 15.27 -3.46 25.19
C ALA A 106 14.64 -3.01 26.52
N GLN A 107 15.48 -2.62 27.50
CA GLN A 107 15.00 -2.13 28.80
C GLN A 107 14.19 -0.83 28.67
N GLU A 108 14.60 0.10 27.83
CA GLU A 108 13.84 1.34 27.58
C GLU A 108 12.54 1.05 26.83
N PHE A 109 12.57 0.16 25.84
CA PHE A 109 11.38 -0.28 25.09
C PHE A 109 10.33 -0.94 26.01
N MET A 110 10.78 -1.77 26.96
CA MET A 110 9.87 -2.40 27.94
C MET A 110 9.11 -1.39 28.80
N LYS A 111 9.62 -0.17 29.00
CA LYS A 111 8.91 0.88 29.75
C LYS A 111 7.63 1.31 29.03
N PHE A 112 7.63 1.33 27.68
CA PHE A 112 6.44 1.61 26.89
C PHE A 112 5.38 0.51 27.01
N LEU A 113 5.80 -0.75 27.11
CA LEU A 113 4.90 -1.86 27.40
C LEU A 113 4.27 -1.71 28.80
N MET A 114 5.10 -1.40 29.80
CA MET A 114 4.66 -1.31 31.19
C MET A 114 3.71 -0.14 31.45
N ASN A 115 3.82 0.96 30.71
CA ASN A 115 2.90 2.10 30.83
C ASN A 115 1.67 2.01 29.91
N GLY A 116 1.52 0.91 29.14
CA GLY A 116 0.36 0.64 28.30
C GLY A 116 0.33 1.39 26.96
N THR A 117 1.42 2.07 26.56
CA THR A 117 1.47 2.77 25.27
C THR A 117 1.92 1.87 24.11
N LEU A 118 2.48 0.70 24.40
CA LEU A 118 2.81 -0.30 23.41
C LEU A 118 1.68 -1.32 23.28
N TYR A 119 1.13 -1.47 22.09
CA TYR A 119 0.10 -2.44 21.79
C TYR A 119 0.37 -3.10 20.42
N GLN A 120 -0.23 -4.26 20.19
CA GLN A 120 -0.20 -4.93 18.88
C GLN A 120 -1.42 -4.51 18.07
N GLY A 121 -1.20 -4.18 16.81
CA GLY A 121 -2.26 -3.82 15.87
C GLY A 121 -1.83 -4.08 14.42
N SER A 122 -2.80 -4.01 13.50
CA SER A 122 -2.54 -4.07 12.05
C SER A 122 -2.68 -2.67 11.48
N LYS A 123 -1.78 -2.29 10.57
CA LYS A 123 -1.85 -1.02 9.84
C LYS A 123 -1.28 -1.24 8.43
N PRO A 124 -1.90 -0.68 7.37
CA PRO A 124 -1.29 -0.68 6.05
C PRO A 124 0.06 0.03 6.08
N VAL A 125 1.08 -0.62 5.58
CA VAL A 125 2.43 -0.08 5.45
C VAL A 125 3.00 -0.46 4.09
N MET A 126 3.97 0.32 3.60
CA MET A 126 4.72 -0.06 2.42
C MET A 126 5.46 -1.36 2.70
N TRP A 127 5.34 -2.32 1.80
CA TRP A 127 5.85 -3.67 1.96
C TRP A 127 6.60 -4.14 0.72
N SER A 128 7.81 -4.64 0.90
CA SER A 128 8.54 -5.33 -0.15
C SER A 128 8.24 -6.83 -0.13
N PRO A 129 7.53 -7.37 -1.15
CA PRO A 129 7.29 -8.81 -1.24
C PRO A 129 8.54 -9.61 -1.66
N VAL A 130 9.58 -8.93 -2.15
CA VAL A 130 10.86 -9.57 -2.51
C VAL A 130 11.70 -9.83 -1.27
N GLU A 131 11.88 -8.82 -0.42
CA GLU A 131 12.59 -8.91 0.85
C GLU A 131 11.72 -9.41 2.00
N LYS A 132 10.38 -9.44 1.82
CA LYS A 132 9.37 -9.82 2.81
C LYS A 132 9.48 -8.98 4.08
N THR A 133 9.51 -7.68 3.92
CA THR A 133 9.64 -6.73 5.02
C THR A 133 8.90 -5.43 4.75
N ALA A 134 8.53 -4.74 5.83
CA ALA A 134 8.05 -3.37 5.77
C ALA A 134 9.18 -2.43 5.35
N LEU A 135 8.85 -1.38 4.60
CA LEU A 135 9.77 -0.34 4.18
C LEU A 135 9.52 0.94 4.98
N ALA A 136 10.61 1.59 5.40
CA ALA A 136 10.53 2.95 5.90
C ALA A 136 10.29 3.91 4.73
N GLU A 137 9.69 5.09 5.00
CA GLU A 137 9.41 6.09 3.98
C GLU A 137 10.67 6.50 3.17
N ALA A 138 11.82 6.55 3.83
CA ALA A 138 13.10 6.88 3.19
C ALA A 138 13.66 5.76 2.28
N GLU A 139 13.11 4.56 2.36
CA GLU A 139 13.51 3.41 1.55
C GLU A 139 12.64 3.22 0.31
N VAL A 140 11.53 3.98 0.23
CA VAL A 140 10.61 3.94 -0.91
C VAL A 140 11.10 4.87 -2.00
N GLU A 141 11.33 4.32 -3.18
CA GLU A 141 11.66 5.09 -4.38
C GLU A 141 10.42 5.20 -5.27
N TYR A 142 10.29 6.32 -5.98
CA TYR A 142 9.17 6.56 -6.88
C TYR A 142 9.64 6.54 -8.33
N HIS A 143 9.04 5.69 -9.14
CA HIS A 143 9.34 5.57 -10.57
C HIS A 143 8.08 5.70 -11.41
N ASP A 144 8.22 6.30 -12.60
CA ASP A 144 7.13 6.36 -13.57
C ASP A 144 6.81 4.95 -14.07
N LYS A 145 5.57 4.53 -13.87
CA LYS A 145 5.07 3.23 -14.29
C LYS A 145 3.78 3.36 -15.09
N GLU A 146 3.63 2.53 -16.11
CA GLU A 146 2.34 2.32 -16.75
C GLU A 146 1.57 1.24 -15.98
N SER A 147 0.42 1.61 -15.41
CA SER A 147 -0.45 0.70 -14.67
C SER A 147 -1.79 0.53 -15.39
N PHE A 148 -2.44 -0.61 -15.15
CA PHE A 148 -3.83 -0.78 -15.52
C PHE A 148 -4.71 0.21 -14.74
N THR A 149 -5.78 0.66 -15.37
CA THR A 149 -6.86 1.39 -14.73
C THR A 149 -8.18 0.78 -15.14
N ILE A 150 -9.10 0.63 -14.17
CA ILE A 150 -10.38 -0.02 -14.38
C ILE A 150 -11.53 0.77 -13.75
N TRP A 151 -12.68 0.70 -14.38
CA TRP A 151 -13.97 1.19 -13.88
C TRP A 151 -14.84 0.00 -13.55
N VAL A 152 -15.20 -0.16 -12.27
CA VAL A 152 -15.86 -1.35 -11.74
C VAL A 152 -17.25 -0.99 -11.23
N LYS A 153 -18.22 -1.81 -11.60
CA LYS A 153 -19.64 -1.65 -11.28
C LYS A 153 -19.99 -2.38 -9.99
N PHE A 154 -20.65 -1.67 -9.07
CA PHE A 154 -21.23 -2.21 -7.84
C PHE A 154 -22.74 -2.06 -7.90
N GLU A 155 -23.50 -3.16 -7.88
CA GLU A 155 -24.95 -3.15 -7.93
C GLU A 155 -25.53 -2.55 -6.65
N VAL A 156 -26.49 -1.63 -6.82
CA VAL A 156 -27.21 -1.00 -5.73
C VAL A 156 -28.32 -1.91 -5.22
N ILE A 157 -28.39 -2.02 -3.88
CA ILE A 157 -29.52 -2.58 -3.15
C ILE A 157 -30.18 -1.43 -2.40
N ASP A 158 -31.42 -1.10 -2.78
CA ASP A 158 -32.23 -0.14 -2.08
C ASP A 158 -33.48 -0.83 -1.53
N ASN A 159 -33.63 -0.83 -0.21
CA ASN A 159 -34.76 -1.47 0.46
C ASN A 159 -35.99 -0.55 0.57
N GLU A 160 -35.79 0.77 0.43
CA GLU A 160 -36.83 1.78 0.62
C GLU A 160 -37.40 2.29 -0.69
N ASP A 161 -36.59 2.32 -1.75
CA ASP A 161 -36.94 2.88 -3.04
C ASP A 161 -36.54 1.95 -4.18
N THR A 162 -37.52 1.49 -4.92
CA THR A 162 -37.31 0.57 -6.05
C THR A 162 -36.67 1.25 -7.26
N GLU A 163 -36.64 2.60 -7.33
CA GLU A 163 -36.10 3.33 -8.48
C GLU A 163 -34.58 3.09 -8.63
N LEU A 164 -33.83 3.03 -7.55
CA LEU A 164 -32.40 2.81 -7.59
C LEU A 164 -31.99 1.33 -7.58
N ASN A 165 -32.89 0.41 -7.26
CA ASN A 165 -32.57 -1.01 -7.30
C ASN A 165 -32.11 -1.45 -8.69
N GLY A 166 -30.98 -2.17 -8.73
CA GLY A 166 -30.36 -2.63 -9.98
C GLY A 166 -29.60 -1.54 -10.75
N SER A 167 -29.57 -0.28 -10.27
CA SER A 167 -28.59 0.69 -10.73
C SER A 167 -27.20 0.33 -10.20
N GLN A 168 -26.17 0.98 -10.70
CA GLN A 168 -24.80 0.62 -10.40
C GLN A 168 -23.99 1.86 -10.01
N VAL A 169 -23.31 1.80 -8.89
CA VAL A 169 -22.24 2.75 -8.55
C VAL A 169 -20.97 2.30 -9.26
N VAL A 170 -20.28 3.22 -9.91
CA VAL A 170 -19.04 2.92 -10.61
C VAL A 170 -17.86 3.52 -9.84
N ILE A 171 -16.89 2.70 -9.51
CA ILE A 171 -15.61 3.15 -8.94
C ILE A 171 -14.50 3.09 -9.97
N TRP A 172 -13.44 3.85 -9.76
CA TRP A 172 -12.23 3.83 -10.55
C TRP A 172 -11.03 3.45 -9.67
N THR A 173 -10.15 2.60 -10.19
CA THR A 173 -8.91 2.23 -9.49
C THR A 173 -7.77 1.93 -10.45
N THR A 174 -6.54 2.21 -10.02
CA THR A 174 -5.28 1.84 -10.68
C THR A 174 -4.68 0.55 -10.12
N THR A 175 -5.31 -0.04 -9.11
CA THR A 175 -4.84 -1.24 -8.40
C THR A 175 -5.91 -2.34 -8.41
N PRO A 176 -6.17 -2.99 -9.57
CA PRO A 176 -7.22 -4.01 -9.68
C PRO A 176 -7.12 -5.14 -8.64
N TRP A 177 -5.92 -5.51 -8.23
CA TRP A 177 -5.68 -6.56 -7.26
C TRP A 177 -6.26 -6.28 -5.86
N THR A 178 -6.65 -5.02 -5.54
CA THR A 178 -7.28 -4.71 -4.25
C THR A 178 -8.80 -4.98 -4.23
N ILE A 179 -9.44 -5.13 -5.40
CA ILE A 179 -10.88 -5.39 -5.50
C ILE A 179 -11.35 -6.60 -4.66
N PRO A 180 -10.64 -7.76 -4.64
CA PRO A 180 -11.05 -8.86 -3.79
C PRO A 180 -11.08 -8.56 -2.28
N SER A 181 -10.39 -7.50 -1.85
CA SER A 181 -10.33 -7.05 -0.45
C SER A 181 -11.29 -5.89 -0.15
N ASN A 182 -12.17 -5.53 -1.08
CA ASN A 182 -13.14 -4.45 -0.90
C ASN A 182 -14.08 -4.72 0.29
N LYS A 183 -14.29 -3.71 1.12
CA LYS A 183 -15.21 -3.73 2.27
C LYS A 183 -16.34 -2.69 2.16
N ALA A 184 -16.09 -1.59 1.46
CA ALA A 184 -17.07 -0.53 1.22
C ALA A 184 -16.80 0.22 -0.07
N VAL A 185 -17.73 1.09 -0.42
CA VAL A 185 -17.52 2.22 -1.33
C VAL A 185 -17.87 3.50 -0.55
N VAL A 186 -17.12 4.57 -0.77
CA VAL A 186 -17.40 5.86 -0.14
C VAL A 186 -17.71 6.93 -1.17
N PHE A 187 -18.53 7.91 -0.76
CA PHE A 187 -18.92 9.07 -1.57
C PHE A 187 -18.58 10.37 -0.84
N GLY A 188 -18.44 11.47 -1.58
CA GLY A 188 -18.25 12.81 -1.02
C GLY A 188 -19.60 13.46 -0.68
N PRO A 189 -19.86 13.83 0.60
CA PRO A 189 -21.16 14.39 0.98
C PRO A 189 -21.52 15.69 0.25
N ASP A 190 -20.51 16.47 -0.15
CA ASP A 190 -20.68 17.76 -0.83
C ASP A 190 -20.64 17.67 -2.36
N ILE A 191 -20.47 16.46 -2.91
CA ILE A 191 -20.41 16.22 -4.36
C ILE A 191 -21.82 16.05 -4.91
N LYS A 192 -22.05 16.60 -6.11
CA LYS A 192 -23.31 16.42 -6.82
C LYS A 192 -23.27 15.13 -7.63
N TYR A 193 -24.27 14.28 -7.42
CA TYR A 193 -24.41 13.01 -8.13
C TYR A 193 -25.67 12.99 -8.97
N GLY A 194 -25.58 12.29 -10.10
CA GLY A 194 -26.71 12.03 -10.97
C GLY A 194 -26.90 10.56 -11.29
N LEU A 195 -28.13 10.18 -11.59
CA LEU A 195 -28.46 8.88 -12.17
C LEU A 195 -28.46 9.01 -13.69
N TYR A 196 -27.70 8.17 -14.37
CA TYR A 196 -27.51 8.17 -15.82
C TYR A 196 -27.98 6.84 -16.42
N GLU A 197 -28.75 6.88 -17.51
CA GLU A 197 -29.23 5.68 -18.21
C GLU A 197 -28.59 5.57 -19.59
N VAL A 198 -28.14 4.39 -19.95
CA VAL A 198 -27.63 4.06 -21.27
C VAL A 198 -28.84 3.79 -22.21
N ILE A 199 -28.96 4.57 -23.28
CA ILE A 199 -30.08 4.47 -24.26
C ILE A 199 -29.64 3.85 -25.58
N SER A 200 -28.37 3.89 -25.89
CA SER A 200 -27.77 3.18 -27.03
C SER A 200 -26.29 2.86 -26.74
N ARG A 201 -25.69 1.96 -27.51
CA ARG A 201 -24.28 1.58 -27.31
C ARG A 201 -23.65 1.06 -28.61
N PRO A 202 -22.34 1.17 -28.80
CA PRO A 202 -21.59 0.46 -29.83
C PRO A 202 -21.46 -1.03 -29.50
N ASP A 203 -21.11 -1.86 -30.48
CA ASP A 203 -20.95 -3.32 -30.30
C ASP A 203 -19.84 -3.68 -29.30
N GLU A 204 -18.72 -2.94 -29.31
CA GLU A 204 -17.57 -3.17 -28.45
C GLU A 204 -17.65 -2.39 -27.12
N CYS A 205 -18.75 -2.49 -26.39
CA CYS A 205 -18.99 -1.82 -25.13
C CYS A 205 -19.41 -2.83 -24.04
N TRP A 206 -18.98 -2.61 -22.81
CA TRP A 206 -19.40 -3.43 -21.65
C TRP A 206 -20.65 -2.90 -20.95
N ALA A 207 -21.15 -1.73 -21.34
CA ALA A 207 -22.45 -1.26 -20.90
C ALA A 207 -23.56 -1.91 -21.74
N ASN A 208 -24.75 -2.08 -21.16
CA ASN A 208 -25.93 -2.55 -21.85
C ASN A 208 -26.97 -1.44 -21.94
N ILE A 209 -27.83 -1.51 -22.97
CA ILE A 209 -28.97 -0.58 -23.06
C ILE A 209 -29.87 -0.83 -21.85
N GLY A 210 -30.25 0.25 -21.16
CA GLY A 210 -31.03 0.21 -19.94
C GLY A 210 -30.19 0.11 -18.64
N ASP A 211 -28.84 -0.09 -18.73
CA ASP A 211 -27.99 0.06 -17.56
C ASP A 211 -28.09 1.47 -17.01
N ARG A 212 -28.12 1.57 -15.67
CA ARG A 212 -28.21 2.85 -14.96
C ARG A 212 -27.01 3.00 -14.04
N TYR A 213 -26.28 4.11 -14.16
CA TYR A 213 -25.08 4.40 -13.39
C TYR A 213 -25.28 5.63 -12.51
N ILE A 214 -24.83 5.54 -11.25
CA ILE A 214 -24.71 6.70 -10.36
C ILE A 214 -23.26 7.19 -10.46
N LEU A 215 -23.09 8.47 -10.80
CA LEU A 215 -21.79 9.11 -11.03
C LEU A 215 -21.79 10.53 -10.48
N ALA A 216 -20.63 11.06 -10.09
CA ALA A 216 -20.50 12.50 -9.87
C ALA A 216 -20.73 13.25 -11.19
N ASP A 217 -21.57 14.29 -11.15
CA ASP A 217 -21.97 15.05 -12.35
C ASP A 217 -20.76 15.61 -13.12
N ASN A 218 -19.75 16.11 -12.41
CA ASN A 218 -18.53 16.68 -13.02
C ASN A 218 -17.67 15.63 -13.76
N LEU A 219 -17.84 14.35 -13.46
CA LEU A 219 -17.01 13.25 -13.98
C LEU A 219 -17.78 12.33 -14.94
N ALA A 220 -19.10 12.47 -15.01
CA ALA A 220 -19.96 11.54 -15.74
C ALA A 220 -19.58 11.42 -17.21
N ASP A 221 -19.41 12.52 -17.93
CA ASP A 221 -19.07 12.53 -19.37
C ASP A 221 -17.74 11.81 -19.61
N GLY A 222 -16.73 12.07 -18.76
CA GLY A 222 -15.42 11.42 -18.85
C GLY A 222 -15.49 9.90 -18.59
N VAL A 223 -16.34 9.46 -17.65
CA VAL A 223 -16.55 8.03 -17.38
C VAL A 223 -17.27 7.36 -18.54
N MET A 224 -18.30 8.02 -19.11
CA MET A 224 -19.05 7.50 -20.26
C MET A 224 -18.14 7.40 -21.50
N GLU A 225 -17.27 8.38 -21.75
CA GLU A 225 -16.28 8.31 -22.82
C GLU A 225 -15.35 7.09 -22.64
N LYS A 226 -14.87 6.81 -21.42
CA LYS A 226 -14.07 5.60 -21.14
C LYS A 226 -14.86 4.31 -21.38
N ALA A 227 -16.17 4.33 -21.14
CA ALA A 227 -17.09 3.25 -21.47
C ALA A 227 -17.45 3.16 -22.97
N ARG A 228 -16.87 4.05 -23.81
CA ARG A 228 -17.18 4.17 -25.26
C ARG A 228 -18.61 4.61 -25.56
N LEU A 229 -19.18 5.42 -24.69
CA LEU A 229 -20.51 6.02 -24.84
C LEU A 229 -20.33 7.52 -25.10
N ASP A 230 -20.81 8.01 -26.22
CA ASP A 230 -20.88 9.44 -26.49
C ASP A 230 -22.15 10.07 -25.88
N ASP A 231 -22.28 11.40 -25.94
CA ASP A 231 -23.33 12.19 -25.33
C ASP A 231 -24.75 11.89 -25.90
N THR A 232 -24.84 11.20 -27.02
CA THR A 232 -26.12 10.75 -27.60
C THR A 232 -26.54 9.36 -27.10
N MET A 233 -25.68 8.65 -26.41
CA MET A 233 -25.84 7.25 -26.00
C MET A 233 -26.32 7.07 -24.56
N TYR A 234 -26.37 8.13 -23.79
CA TYR A 234 -26.89 8.13 -22.43
C TYR A 234 -27.69 9.39 -22.12
N ARG A 235 -28.43 9.35 -21.03
CA ARG A 235 -29.16 10.53 -20.53
C ARG A 235 -29.09 10.60 -19.01
N ARG A 236 -29.03 11.79 -18.45
CA ARG A 236 -29.21 12.04 -17.04
C ARG A 236 -30.68 11.96 -16.67
N ILE A 237 -31.03 11.16 -15.66
CA ILE A 237 -32.42 10.92 -15.25
C ILE A 237 -32.80 11.84 -14.10
N SER A 238 -32.04 11.82 -13.00
CA SER A 238 -32.37 12.51 -11.75
C SER A 238 -31.14 12.89 -10.95
N ASP A 239 -31.33 13.81 -9.99
CA ASP A 239 -30.37 14.10 -8.95
C ASP A 239 -30.37 12.97 -7.89
N ILE A 240 -29.18 12.63 -7.37
CA ILE A 240 -29.03 11.71 -6.25
C ILE A 240 -28.35 12.47 -5.11
N THR A 241 -29.08 12.65 -3.99
CA THR A 241 -28.56 13.38 -2.84
C THR A 241 -27.68 12.51 -1.95
N ALA A 242 -26.81 13.14 -1.15
CA ALA A 242 -25.98 12.45 -0.17
C ALA A 242 -26.83 11.69 0.87
N GLU A 243 -27.98 12.25 1.29
CA GLU A 243 -28.93 11.57 2.17
C GLU A 243 -29.44 10.28 1.53
N LYS A 244 -29.77 10.31 0.23
CA LYS A 244 -30.22 9.12 -0.49
C LYS A 244 -29.11 8.09 -0.62
N LEU A 245 -27.88 8.51 -0.93
CA LEU A 245 -26.71 7.62 -0.96
C LEU A 245 -26.48 6.92 0.39
N SER A 246 -26.76 7.60 1.49
CA SER A 246 -26.58 7.04 2.84
C SER A 246 -27.57 5.92 3.20
N THR A 247 -28.67 5.77 2.45
CA THR A 247 -29.70 4.75 2.72
C THR A 247 -29.55 3.48 1.88
N ILE A 248 -28.70 3.49 0.87
CA ILE A 248 -28.47 2.34 -0.01
C ILE A 248 -27.26 1.52 0.41
N SER A 249 -27.21 0.30 -0.07
CA SER A 249 -26.08 -0.63 0.12
C SER A 249 -25.66 -1.18 -1.26
N LEU A 250 -24.49 -1.81 -1.29
CA LEU A 250 -23.93 -2.29 -2.54
C LEU A 250 -23.61 -3.79 -2.47
N LYS A 251 -23.74 -4.48 -3.60
CA LYS A 251 -23.21 -5.81 -3.80
C LYS A 251 -21.80 -5.74 -4.37
N HIS A 252 -20.93 -6.57 -3.84
CA HIS A 252 -19.60 -6.76 -4.44
C HIS A 252 -19.75 -7.34 -5.86
N PRO A 253 -18.98 -6.88 -6.87
CA PRO A 253 -19.12 -7.36 -8.25
C PRO A 253 -18.89 -8.87 -8.43
N LEU A 254 -18.21 -9.52 -7.50
CA LEU A 254 -17.92 -10.95 -7.53
C LEU A 254 -18.91 -11.79 -6.69
N CYS A 255 -19.88 -11.19 -5.99
CA CYS A 255 -20.78 -11.93 -5.09
C CYS A 255 -21.59 -13.01 -5.79
N SER A 256 -21.96 -12.81 -7.06
CA SER A 256 -22.76 -13.75 -7.86
C SER A 256 -21.90 -14.65 -8.77
N ALA A 257 -20.57 -14.60 -8.63
CA ALA A 257 -19.69 -15.41 -9.44
C ALA A 257 -19.84 -16.90 -9.08
N LYS A 258 -20.02 -17.77 -10.09
CA LYS A 258 -20.04 -19.21 -9.87
C LYS A 258 -18.72 -19.65 -9.20
N ASP A 259 -18.81 -20.47 -8.19
CA ASP A 259 -17.68 -20.97 -7.38
C ASP A 259 -16.98 -19.90 -6.50
N ALA A 260 -17.65 -18.75 -6.23
CA ALA A 260 -17.18 -17.75 -5.26
C ALA A 260 -17.28 -18.25 -3.79
N ASN A 261 -18.03 -19.32 -3.54
CA ASN A 261 -18.18 -19.98 -2.24
C ASN A 261 -18.60 -19.03 -1.10
N GLY A 262 -19.31 -17.95 -1.41
CA GLY A 262 -19.76 -16.96 -0.42
C GLY A 262 -18.72 -15.92 0.00
N GLU A 263 -17.52 -15.95 -0.55
CA GLU A 263 -16.42 -15.04 -0.18
C GLU A 263 -16.82 -13.54 -0.23
N TRP A 264 -17.69 -13.16 -1.15
CA TRP A 264 -18.12 -11.77 -1.36
C TRP A 264 -19.62 -11.53 -1.16
N ASP A 265 -20.34 -12.42 -0.49
CA ASP A 265 -21.79 -12.31 -0.30
C ASP A 265 -22.19 -11.24 0.73
N GLU A 266 -21.24 -10.83 1.57
CA GLU A 266 -21.46 -9.73 2.51
C GLU A 266 -21.81 -8.45 1.76
N ILE A 267 -22.88 -7.78 2.21
CA ILE A 267 -23.30 -6.48 1.68
C ILE A 267 -22.22 -5.43 1.99
N ARG A 268 -21.90 -4.60 1.00
CA ARG A 268 -20.91 -3.54 1.16
C ARG A 268 -21.56 -2.28 1.69
N ASP A 269 -20.93 -1.72 2.71
CA ASP A 269 -21.29 -0.39 3.22
C ASP A 269 -21.10 0.67 2.16
N PHE A 270 -21.99 1.68 2.20
CA PHE A 270 -21.89 2.86 1.35
C PHE A 270 -21.96 4.09 2.23
N ARG A 271 -20.87 4.82 2.37
CA ARG A 271 -20.69 5.87 3.39
C ARG A 271 -20.15 7.15 2.81
N GLY A 272 -20.47 8.28 3.46
CA GLY A 272 -19.81 9.56 3.22
C GLY A 272 -18.40 9.58 3.78
N ALA A 273 -17.46 10.21 3.05
CA ALA A 273 -16.09 10.44 3.49
C ALA A 273 -15.54 11.73 2.86
N ASP A 274 -14.85 12.54 3.66
CA ASP A 274 -14.41 13.89 3.26
C ASP A 274 -13.21 13.86 2.28
N PHE A 275 -12.50 12.74 2.18
CA PHE A 275 -11.36 12.59 1.25
C PHE A 275 -11.78 12.30 -0.21
N VAL A 276 -13.07 12.07 -0.47
CA VAL A 276 -13.57 11.83 -1.83
C VAL A 276 -13.66 13.15 -2.59
N THR A 277 -13.13 13.18 -3.82
CA THR A 277 -13.16 14.34 -4.70
C THR A 277 -13.90 14.06 -6.00
N ASP A 278 -14.32 15.12 -6.70
CA ASP A 278 -14.93 15.07 -8.04
C ASP A 278 -14.02 15.65 -9.13
N THR A 279 -12.71 15.64 -8.88
CA THR A 279 -11.70 16.11 -9.83
C THR A 279 -11.09 14.99 -10.67
N GLU A 280 -11.15 13.75 -10.17
CA GLU A 280 -10.64 12.55 -10.83
C GLU A 280 -11.50 11.32 -10.48
N GLY A 281 -11.50 10.32 -11.35
CA GLY A 281 -12.19 9.05 -11.11
C GLY A 281 -13.67 9.08 -11.47
N THR A 282 -14.55 8.85 -10.49
CA THR A 282 -16.01 8.73 -10.67
C THR A 282 -16.83 9.49 -9.62
N GLY A 283 -16.16 10.08 -8.62
CA GLY A 283 -16.79 10.64 -7.42
C GLY A 283 -17.05 9.59 -6.33
N PHE A 284 -16.55 8.38 -6.52
CA PHE A 284 -16.63 7.29 -5.55
C PHE A 284 -15.27 6.63 -5.38
N VAL A 285 -14.96 6.23 -4.16
CA VAL A 285 -13.72 5.52 -3.84
C VAL A 285 -14.04 4.14 -3.29
N HIS A 286 -13.39 3.13 -3.86
CA HIS A 286 -13.43 1.76 -3.36
C HIS A 286 -12.55 1.64 -2.11
N CYS A 287 -13.10 1.12 -1.01
CA CYS A 287 -12.39 0.97 0.25
C CYS A 287 -11.88 -0.46 0.45
N ALA A 288 -10.56 -0.57 0.59
CA ALA A 288 -9.88 -1.79 1.02
C ALA A 288 -8.96 -1.46 2.22
N PRO A 289 -9.46 -1.49 3.47
CA PRO A 289 -8.72 -1.03 4.65
C PRO A 289 -7.42 -1.77 4.92
N SER A 290 -7.24 -2.94 4.31
CA SER A 290 -5.99 -3.70 4.38
C SER A 290 -4.87 -3.13 3.51
N HIS A 291 -5.17 -2.20 2.60
CA HIS A 291 -4.24 -1.74 1.55
C HIS A 291 -4.15 -0.22 1.43
N GLY A 292 -5.17 0.53 1.86
CA GLY A 292 -5.20 1.99 1.83
C GLY A 292 -5.14 2.58 3.24
N LEU A 293 -4.34 3.65 3.41
CA LEU A 293 -4.18 4.28 4.72
C LEU A 293 -5.41 5.12 5.11
N GLU A 294 -5.98 5.88 4.18
CA GLU A 294 -7.16 6.71 4.39
C GLU A 294 -8.38 5.86 4.75
N GLU A 295 -8.55 4.74 4.05
CA GLU A 295 -9.60 3.77 4.31
C GLU A 295 -9.41 3.06 5.65
N TYR A 296 -8.17 2.74 6.01
CA TYR A 296 -7.85 2.18 7.32
C TYR A 296 -8.21 3.18 8.46
N GLU A 297 -7.83 4.45 8.32
CA GLU A 297 -8.13 5.49 9.31
C GLU A 297 -9.65 5.70 9.45
N LEU A 298 -10.40 5.70 8.34
CA LEU A 298 -11.86 5.77 8.37
C LEU A 298 -12.45 4.64 9.24
N TYR A 299 -12.03 3.40 9.02
CA TYR A 299 -12.54 2.26 9.80
C TYR A 299 -12.03 2.23 11.24
N ARG A 300 -10.86 2.79 11.51
CA ARG A 300 -10.37 2.99 12.86
C ARG A 300 -11.25 3.97 13.64
N GLU A 301 -11.61 5.10 13.04
CA GLU A 301 -12.49 6.10 13.64
C GLU A 301 -13.90 5.56 13.90
N LEU A 302 -14.38 4.68 13.05
CA LEU A 302 -15.65 3.97 13.23
C LEU A 302 -15.60 2.88 14.31
N GLY A 303 -14.43 2.56 14.87
CA GLY A 303 -14.26 1.49 15.85
C GLY A 303 -14.49 0.08 15.30
N MET A 304 -14.31 -0.12 13.99
CA MET A 304 -14.55 -1.38 13.28
C MET A 304 -13.28 -2.19 13.00
N LEU A 305 -12.17 -1.81 13.59
CA LEU A 305 -10.93 -2.60 13.51
C LEU A 305 -10.85 -3.56 14.70
N PRO A 306 -10.26 -4.77 14.50
CA PRO A 306 -9.60 -5.28 13.28
C PRO A 306 -10.51 -6.07 12.32
N GLU A 307 -11.82 -6.13 12.55
CA GLU A 307 -12.75 -7.06 11.89
C GLU A 307 -12.82 -6.90 10.36
N VAL A 308 -12.60 -5.67 9.87
CA VAL A 308 -12.64 -5.36 8.43
C VAL A 308 -11.32 -5.67 7.71
N ILE A 309 -10.25 -5.99 8.44
CA ILE A 309 -8.95 -6.29 7.84
C ILE A 309 -9.00 -7.66 7.17
N THR A 310 -8.67 -7.71 5.89
CA THR A 310 -8.52 -8.95 5.14
C THR A 310 -7.04 -9.31 5.02
N TYR A 311 -6.71 -10.57 5.16
CA TYR A 311 -5.35 -11.08 4.99
C TYR A 311 -5.26 -11.86 3.65
N ASN A 312 -5.79 -11.26 2.59
CA ASN A 312 -5.82 -11.87 1.27
C ASN A 312 -4.44 -11.95 0.61
N VAL A 313 -3.52 -11.06 0.97
CA VAL A 313 -2.16 -11.00 0.42
C VAL A 313 -1.17 -11.51 1.46
N LYS A 314 -0.34 -12.46 1.05
CA LYS A 314 0.75 -13.03 1.86
C LYS A 314 2.00 -12.16 1.80
N ASP A 315 2.98 -12.45 2.64
CA ASP A 315 4.26 -11.75 2.74
C ASP A 315 5.08 -11.74 1.45
N ASP A 316 4.92 -12.75 0.59
CA ASP A 316 5.56 -12.85 -0.72
C ASP A 316 4.78 -12.16 -1.85
N GLY A 317 3.71 -11.41 -1.52
CA GLY A 317 2.87 -10.71 -2.49
C GLY A 317 1.94 -11.61 -3.29
N SER A 318 1.76 -12.87 -2.92
CA SER A 318 0.75 -13.74 -3.53
C SER A 318 -0.56 -13.69 -2.73
N PHE A 319 -1.67 -13.94 -3.40
CA PHE A 319 -2.94 -14.16 -2.71
C PHE A 319 -2.91 -15.49 -1.93
N ARG A 320 -3.66 -15.56 -0.80
CA ARG A 320 -3.89 -16.81 -0.06
C ARG A 320 -4.45 -17.88 -1.00
N GLU A 321 -4.04 -19.13 -0.80
CA GLU A 321 -4.30 -20.24 -1.74
C GLU A 321 -5.81 -20.54 -1.90
N ASP A 322 -6.58 -20.33 -0.86
CA ASP A 322 -8.02 -20.58 -0.79
C ASP A 322 -8.90 -19.42 -1.26
N LEU A 323 -8.29 -18.28 -1.69
CA LEU A 323 -9.06 -17.17 -2.27
C LEU A 323 -9.65 -17.61 -3.61
N PRO A 324 -10.98 -17.64 -3.77
CA PRO A 324 -11.61 -18.09 -5.00
C PRO A 324 -11.08 -17.33 -6.22
N PHE A 325 -10.82 -18.03 -7.31
CA PHE A 325 -10.31 -17.54 -8.62
C PHE A 325 -8.88 -17.00 -8.60
N PHE A 326 -8.40 -16.50 -7.45
CA PHE A 326 -7.15 -15.72 -7.38
C PHE A 326 -6.05 -16.41 -6.56
N GLY A 327 -6.35 -17.52 -5.88
CA GLY A 327 -5.40 -18.22 -5.03
C GLY A 327 -4.05 -18.46 -5.70
N GLY A 328 -2.96 -18.11 -5.01
CA GLY A 328 -1.59 -18.23 -5.50
C GLY A 328 -1.17 -17.26 -6.60
N LYS A 329 -2.04 -16.32 -7.04
CA LYS A 329 -1.68 -15.27 -7.99
C LYS A 329 -0.82 -14.20 -7.33
N TYR A 330 0.18 -13.69 -8.05
CA TYR A 330 1.13 -12.71 -7.54
C TYR A 330 0.77 -11.28 -7.99
N ILE A 331 0.86 -10.34 -7.06
CA ILE A 331 0.73 -8.89 -7.32
C ILE A 331 1.96 -8.40 -8.09
N LEU A 332 3.15 -8.77 -7.58
CA LEU A 332 4.43 -8.53 -8.23
C LEU A 332 5.09 -9.86 -8.57
N SER A 333 5.77 -9.93 -9.69
CA SER A 333 6.58 -11.08 -10.04
C SER A 333 7.80 -11.17 -9.11
N ARG A 334 8.41 -12.34 -8.99
CA ARG A 334 9.65 -12.55 -8.20
C ARG A 334 10.84 -11.66 -8.63
N LYS A 335 10.74 -10.97 -9.75
CA LYS A 335 11.75 -10.03 -10.27
C LYS A 335 11.38 -8.57 -10.06
N GLY A 336 10.32 -8.29 -9.29
CA GLY A 336 9.80 -6.95 -9.03
C GLY A 336 8.94 -6.35 -10.15
N GLY A 337 8.76 -7.06 -11.27
CA GLY A 337 7.84 -6.64 -12.34
C GLY A 337 6.38 -6.96 -12.00
N GLU A 338 5.46 -6.60 -12.91
CA GLU A 338 4.04 -6.91 -12.75
C GLU A 338 3.81 -8.43 -12.65
N GLY A 339 2.96 -8.83 -11.68
CA GLY A 339 2.48 -10.19 -11.51
C GLY A 339 1.21 -10.47 -12.34
N ASP A 340 0.59 -11.61 -12.08
CA ASP A 340 -0.61 -12.06 -12.79
C ASP A 340 -1.94 -11.73 -12.06
N ALA A 341 -1.89 -11.17 -10.85
CA ALA A 341 -3.06 -10.86 -10.04
C ALA A 341 -3.96 -9.80 -10.71
N ASN A 342 -3.39 -8.69 -11.18
CA ASN A 342 -4.17 -7.64 -11.85
C ASN A 342 -4.95 -8.20 -13.05
N LYS A 343 -4.27 -8.97 -13.90
CA LYS A 343 -4.90 -9.58 -15.07
C LYS A 343 -6.01 -10.55 -14.67
N ALA A 344 -5.78 -11.39 -13.67
CA ALA A 344 -6.77 -12.35 -13.19
C ALA A 344 -8.04 -11.67 -12.67
N VAL A 345 -7.89 -10.59 -11.90
CA VAL A 345 -9.03 -9.81 -11.40
C VAL A 345 -9.79 -9.13 -12.53
N ILE A 346 -9.09 -8.50 -13.47
CA ILE A 346 -9.71 -7.86 -14.64
C ILE A 346 -10.49 -8.89 -15.47
N ASP A 347 -9.88 -10.04 -15.79
CA ASP A 347 -10.52 -11.09 -16.58
C ASP A 347 -11.79 -11.62 -15.89
N LYS A 348 -11.75 -11.80 -14.55
CA LYS A 348 -12.92 -12.24 -13.78
C LYS A 348 -14.01 -11.18 -13.73
N LEU A 349 -13.67 -9.90 -13.58
CA LEU A 349 -14.64 -8.80 -13.62
C LEU A 349 -15.33 -8.70 -15.00
N ILE A 350 -14.61 -8.97 -16.09
CA ILE A 350 -15.21 -9.05 -17.45
C ILE A 350 -16.19 -10.23 -17.51
N GLU A 351 -15.78 -11.40 -17.04
CA GLU A 351 -16.62 -12.63 -17.06
C GLU A 351 -17.97 -12.42 -16.34
N VAL A 352 -17.94 -11.74 -15.17
CA VAL A 352 -19.15 -11.51 -14.37
C VAL A 352 -19.88 -10.20 -14.75
N ASN A 353 -19.50 -9.55 -15.86
CA ASN A 353 -20.05 -8.24 -16.26
C ASN A 353 -19.90 -7.15 -15.18
N GLY A 354 -18.88 -7.25 -14.33
CA GLY A 354 -18.57 -6.28 -13.28
C GLY A 354 -17.70 -5.10 -13.75
N LEU A 355 -17.17 -5.15 -14.98
CA LEU A 355 -16.31 -4.11 -15.53
C LEU A 355 -17.12 -3.19 -16.46
N LEU A 356 -16.95 -1.86 -16.32
CA LEU A 356 -17.50 -0.86 -17.23
C LEU A 356 -16.48 -0.41 -18.28
N ALA A 357 -15.24 -0.17 -17.86
CA ALA A 357 -14.17 0.25 -18.76
C ALA A 357 -12.81 -0.20 -18.23
N ARG A 358 -11.82 -0.23 -19.11
CA ARG A 358 -10.40 -0.42 -18.76
C ARG A 358 -9.52 0.49 -19.60
N GLY A 359 -8.38 0.85 -19.02
CA GLY A 359 -7.37 1.65 -19.69
C GLY A 359 -6.00 1.44 -19.08
N LYS A 360 -5.10 2.35 -19.38
CA LYS A 360 -3.77 2.44 -18.80
C LYS A 360 -3.46 3.89 -18.47
N ILE A 361 -2.71 4.09 -17.40
CA ILE A 361 -2.25 5.40 -16.96
C ILE A 361 -0.75 5.33 -16.65
N LYS A 362 -0.03 6.41 -17.00
CA LYS A 362 1.33 6.63 -16.51
C LYS A 362 1.27 7.48 -15.27
N HIS A 363 1.82 6.99 -14.18
CA HIS A 363 1.87 7.71 -12.93
C HIS A 363 3.13 7.35 -12.15
N SER A 364 3.50 8.19 -11.20
CA SER A 364 4.56 7.90 -10.24
C SER A 364 4.07 6.81 -9.28
N TYR A 365 4.80 5.72 -9.20
CA TYR A 365 4.44 4.55 -8.39
C TYR A 365 5.56 4.23 -7.41
N PRO A 366 5.26 3.92 -6.14
CA PRO A 366 6.26 3.53 -5.14
C PRO A 366 6.83 2.14 -5.42
N HIS A 367 8.16 2.02 -5.28
CA HIS A 367 8.93 0.80 -5.43
C HIS A 367 9.80 0.53 -4.22
#